data_6451a14c3b85e0342318600d751f929d
#
_entry.id   6451a14c3b85e0342318600d751f929d
#
_cell.length_a   1.000
_cell.length_b   1.000
_cell.length_c   1.000
_cell.angle_alpha   90.00
_cell.angle_beta   90.00
_cell.angle_gamma   90.00
#
_symmetry.space_group_name_H-M   'P 1'
#
loop_
_entity.id
_entity.type
_entity.pdbx_description
1 polymer ?
#
loop_
_entity_poly.entity_id
_entity_poly.type
_entity_poly.pdbx_seq_one_letter_code
_entity_poly.pdbx_strand_id
1 'polypeptide(L)'
;MALSEKQREFLAKCDRRWNVKTGATGSGKSWLDYAVVIPQRLLALKGEGAVLILGNTQGTANRNILEPMRDIWGEALVGTIGSDNAARLFGRRVYVLGADNKKHVARIQGMTIEYAYGDEVTTWAEGVFQMLKSRLRCPHSHFDGTCNPDAPGHWFKTFLDSDADIFCQASTIFDNPFLPPEFVENLCKEYAGTVYYNRFILGQWVAAEGVIYRQFCDDPDRFIVDDLPEGDAIRNAVIGVDFGGGKSAHEIGRAHV
;
A
#
# COMPACT_ATOMS: atom_id res chain seq x y z
N MET A 1 -7.58 25.52 3.88
CA MET A 1 -7.55 24.18 4.51
C MET A 1 -6.43 24.13 5.53
N ALA A 2 -6.71 23.70 6.75
CA ALA A 2 -5.68 23.49 7.76
C ALA A 2 -5.05 22.11 7.54
N LEU A 3 -3.72 22.00 7.67
CA LEU A 3 -2.96 20.76 7.57
C LEU A 3 -2.38 20.40 8.94
N SER A 4 -2.36 19.11 9.28
CA SER A 4 -1.64 18.61 10.46
C SER A 4 -0.13 18.79 10.27
N GLU A 5 0.63 18.64 11.35
CA GLU A 5 2.09 18.70 11.29
C GLU A 5 2.65 17.60 10.39
N LYS A 6 2.17 16.37 10.54
CA LYS A 6 2.53 15.22 9.69
C LYS A 6 2.25 15.46 8.22
N GLN A 7 1.11 16.07 7.89
CA GLN A 7 0.76 16.40 6.52
C GLN A 7 1.71 17.44 5.92
N ARG A 8 2.07 18.48 6.68
CA ARG A 8 3.06 19.48 6.24
C ARG A 8 4.44 18.85 6.05
N GLU A 9 4.86 17.99 6.97
CA GLU A 9 6.12 17.24 6.87
C GLU A 9 6.15 16.38 5.60
N PHE A 10 5.06 15.66 5.31
CA PHE A 10 4.98 14.84 4.08
C PHE A 10 5.16 15.71 2.84
N LEU A 11 4.43 16.80 2.72
CA LEU A 11 4.52 17.68 1.56
C LEU A 11 5.92 18.31 1.37
N ALA A 12 6.66 18.49 2.45
CA ALA A 12 8.02 19.03 2.38
C ALA A 12 9.07 18.00 1.94
N LYS A 13 8.75 16.67 2.04
CA LYS A 13 9.71 15.58 1.80
C LYS A 13 9.32 14.63 0.67
N CYS A 14 8.11 14.73 0.11
CA CYS A 14 7.58 13.78 -0.88
C CYS A 14 8.09 14.04 -2.31
N ASP A 15 9.40 14.11 -2.47
CA ASP A 15 10.10 14.35 -3.74
C ASP A 15 10.78 13.09 -4.33
N ARG A 16 10.62 11.94 -3.68
CA ARG A 16 11.19 10.67 -4.11
C ARG A 16 10.38 10.04 -5.23
N ARG A 17 11.00 9.04 -5.87
CA ARG A 17 10.29 8.22 -6.87
C ARG A 17 9.06 7.53 -6.28
N TRP A 18 9.16 7.05 -5.04
CA TRP A 18 8.10 6.39 -4.28
C TRP A 18 7.84 7.16 -2.99
N ASN A 19 6.65 7.70 -2.84
CA ASN A 19 6.24 8.43 -1.64
C ASN A 19 5.03 7.74 -1.03
N VAL A 20 5.20 7.14 0.14
CA VAL A 20 4.18 6.29 0.76
C VAL A 20 3.83 6.81 2.15
N LYS A 21 2.55 6.86 2.42
CA LYS A 21 2.01 7.08 3.76
C LYS A 21 1.47 5.76 4.30
N THR A 22 2.13 5.22 5.32
CA THR A 22 1.65 4.07 6.08
C THR A 22 1.10 4.51 7.43
N GLY A 23 0.23 3.72 8.03
CA GLY A 23 -0.19 4.02 9.40
C GLY A 23 -1.66 3.85 9.67
N ALA A 24 -2.08 4.39 10.80
CA ALA A 24 -3.40 4.23 11.40
C ALA A 24 -4.58 4.62 10.50
N THR A 25 -5.72 4.01 10.75
CA THR A 25 -6.99 4.44 10.18
C THR A 25 -7.33 5.84 10.69
N GLY A 26 -7.93 6.68 9.84
CA GLY A 26 -8.32 8.04 10.24
C GLY A 26 -7.15 9.03 10.40
N SER A 27 -5.89 8.65 10.16
CA SER A 27 -4.74 9.54 10.30
C SER A 27 -4.64 10.65 9.24
N GLY A 28 -5.60 10.73 8.29
CA GLY A 28 -5.68 11.78 7.28
C GLY A 28 -4.79 11.55 6.05
N LYS A 29 -4.28 10.33 5.84
CA LYS A 29 -3.42 9.95 4.69
C LYS A 29 -4.11 10.21 3.35
N SER A 30 -5.22 9.52 3.11
CA SER A 30 -5.95 9.61 1.83
C SER A 30 -6.55 11.01 1.63
N TRP A 31 -6.96 11.68 2.72
CA TRP A 31 -7.43 13.05 2.64
C TRP A 31 -6.35 13.98 2.05
N LEU A 32 -5.11 13.88 2.54
CA LEU A 32 -4.00 14.67 2.00
C LEU A 32 -3.79 14.40 0.51
N ASP A 33 -3.96 13.14 0.08
CA ASP A 33 -3.76 12.76 -1.31
C ASP A 33 -4.79 13.37 -2.23
N TYR A 34 -6.07 13.12 -1.97
CA TYR A 34 -7.11 13.61 -2.87
C TYR A 34 -7.35 15.13 -2.75
N ALA A 35 -7.00 15.72 -1.59
CA ALA A 35 -7.14 17.16 -1.41
C ALA A 35 -5.94 17.98 -1.94
N VAL A 36 -4.72 17.41 -1.92
CA VAL A 36 -3.51 18.20 -2.20
C VAL A 36 -2.54 17.49 -3.13
N VAL A 37 -2.07 16.27 -2.78
CA VAL A 37 -0.94 15.62 -3.47
C VAL A 37 -1.29 15.29 -4.93
N ILE A 38 -2.39 14.57 -5.16
CA ILE A 38 -2.82 14.19 -6.51
C ILE A 38 -3.05 15.42 -7.39
N PRO A 39 -3.81 16.47 -6.96
CA PRO A 39 -3.95 17.69 -7.72
C PRO A 39 -2.61 18.34 -8.07
N GLN A 40 -1.69 18.47 -7.11
CA GLN A 40 -0.37 19.05 -7.36
C GLN A 40 0.44 18.24 -8.37
N ARG A 41 0.45 16.91 -8.25
CA ARG A 41 1.13 16.03 -9.21
C ARG A 41 0.55 16.18 -10.61
N LEU A 42 -0.79 16.12 -10.74
CA LEU A 42 -1.45 16.23 -12.05
C LEU A 42 -1.14 17.56 -12.75
N LEU A 43 -1.09 18.66 -12.01
CA LEU A 43 -0.74 19.98 -12.55
C LEU A 43 0.74 20.08 -12.95
N ALA A 44 1.62 19.37 -12.25
CA ALA A 44 3.07 19.39 -12.50
C ALA A 44 3.53 18.43 -13.62
N LEU A 45 2.67 17.52 -14.11
CA LEU A 45 3.01 16.55 -15.15
C LEU A 45 3.43 17.23 -16.46
N LYS A 46 4.46 16.66 -17.09
CA LYS A 46 4.96 17.11 -18.40
C LYS A 46 4.18 16.53 -19.57
N GLY A 47 3.37 15.49 -19.34
CA GLY A 47 2.52 14.85 -20.35
C GLY A 47 3.23 13.78 -21.18
N GLU A 48 4.32 13.22 -20.67
CA GLU A 48 5.15 12.23 -21.36
C GLU A 48 4.64 10.79 -21.22
N GLY A 49 3.72 10.53 -20.30
CA GLY A 49 3.22 9.19 -20.02
C GLY A 49 1.80 9.13 -19.50
N ALA A 50 1.31 7.91 -19.30
CA ALA A 50 0.01 7.64 -18.73
C ALA A 50 -0.03 8.01 -17.25
N VAL A 51 -1.23 8.35 -16.79
CA VAL A 51 -1.53 8.63 -15.38
C VAL A 51 -2.51 7.60 -14.86
N LEU A 52 -2.24 7.01 -13.71
CA LEU A 52 -3.05 5.96 -13.10
C LEU A 52 -3.46 6.33 -11.67
N ILE A 53 -4.69 5.99 -11.32
CA ILE A 53 -5.16 5.85 -9.94
C ILE A 53 -5.60 4.41 -9.75
N LEU A 54 -5.02 3.73 -8.76
CA LEU A 54 -5.30 2.35 -8.46
C LEU A 54 -5.85 2.21 -7.02
N GLY A 55 -6.89 1.43 -6.87
CA GLY A 55 -7.39 0.99 -5.57
C GLY A 55 -7.51 -0.52 -5.55
N ASN A 56 -7.96 -1.11 -4.46
CA ASN A 56 -8.24 -2.54 -4.42
C ASN A 56 -9.13 -2.94 -5.62
N THR A 57 -10.24 -2.24 -5.80
CA THR A 57 -11.07 -2.31 -7.01
C THR A 57 -11.21 -0.92 -7.63
N GLN A 58 -11.66 -0.84 -8.90
CA GLN A 58 -12.00 0.45 -9.51
C GLN A 58 -13.08 1.20 -8.70
N GLY A 59 -14.06 0.46 -8.18
CA GLY A 59 -15.12 1.03 -7.36
C GLY A 59 -14.59 1.62 -6.05
N THR A 60 -13.62 0.96 -5.39
CA THR A 60 -13.00 1.52 -4.17
C THR A 60 -12.17 2.75 -4.50
N ALA A 61 -11.41 2.77 -5.59
CA ALA A 61 -10.66 3.94 -6.04
C ALA A 61 -11.59 5.13 -6.34
N ASN A 62 -12.74 4.88 -6.96
CA ASN A 62 -13.74 5.93 -7.20
C ASN A 62 -14.28 6.50 -5.88
N ARG A 63 -14.81 5.61 -5.01
CA ARG A 63 -15.44 6.01 -3.75
C ARG A 63 -14.48 6.67 -2.76
N ASN A 64 -13.26 6.16 -2.65
CA ASN A 64 -12.30 6.61 -1.64
C ASN A 64 -11.50 7.83 -2.10
N ILE A 65 -11.33 8.03 -3.40
CA ILE A 65 -10.43 9.06 -3.95
C ILE A 65 -11.18 10.04 -4.85
N LEU A 66 -11.87 9.57 -5.91
CA LEU A 66 -12.44 10.48 -6.90
C LEU A 66 -13.68 11.21 -6.37
N GLU A 67 -14.57 10.53 -5.65
CA GLU A 67 -15.77 11.16 -5.09
C GLU A 67 -15.41 12.25 -4.07
N PRO A 68 -14.57 11.99 -3.02
CA PRO A 68 -14.14 13.03 -2.11
C PRO A 68 -13.34 14.15 -2.78
N MET A 69 -12.54 13.82 -3.80
CA MET A 69 -11.83 14.84 -4.59
C MET A 69 -12.82 15.73 -5.34
N ARG A 70 -13.90 15.16 -5.89
CA ARG A 70 -14.95 15.91 -6.59
C ARG A 70 -15.73 16.83 -5.65
N ASP A 71 -15.98 16.38 -4.41
CA ASP A 71 -16.63 17.20 -3.39
C ASP A 71 -15.81 18.44 -3.03
N ILE A 72 -14.48 18.35 -3.10
CA ILE A 72 -13.59 19.48 -2.80
C ILE A 72 -13.39 20.38 -4.03
N TRP A 73 -13.13 19.79 -5.20
CA TRP A 73 -12.64 20.52 -6.37
C TRP A 73 -13.71 20.76 -7.44
N GLY A 74 -14.88 20.13 -7.30
CA GLY A 74 -16.01 20.25 -8.21
C GLY A 74 -15.89 19.37 -9.47
N GLU A 75 -17.02 19.13 -10.12
CA GLU A 75 -17.14 18.27 -11.31
C GLU A 75 -16.38 18.81 -12.53
N ALA A 76 -16.19 20.11 -12.61
CA ALA A 76 -15.44 20.74 -13.70
C ALA A 76 -13.95 20.32 -13.70
N LEU A 77 -13.38 20.06 -12.54
CA LEU A 77 -11.98 19.63 -12.40
C LEU A 77 -11.86 18.11 -12.20
N VAL A 78 -12.88 17.46 -11.66
CA VAL A 78 -12.86 16.04 -11.33
C VAL A 78 -14.06 15.34 -11.99
N GLY A 79 -13.83 14.86 -13.21
CA GLY A 79 -14.84 14.14 -14.00
C GLY A 79 -15.14 12.74 -13.48
N THR A 80 -16.17 12.11 -14.05
CA THR A 80 -16.56 10.72 -13.76
C THR A 80 -15.78 9.73 -14.62
N ILE A 81 -15.73 8.48 -14.19
CA ILE A 81 -15.06 7.39 -14.91
C ILE A 81 -15.93 6.98 -16.10
N GLY A 82 -15.38 7.02 -17.30
CA GLY A 82 -16.01 6.55 -18.53
C GLY A 82 -15.90 5.04 -18.73
N SER A 83 -16.52 4.54 -19.80
CA SER A 83 -16.47 3.13 -20.20
C SER A 83 -15.06 2.63 -20.57
N ASP A 84 -14.14 3.53 -20.84
CA ASP A 84 -12.74 3.29 -21.12
C ASP A 84 -11.87 3.21 -19.85
N ASN A 85 -12.49 3.15 -18.66
CA ASN A 85 -11.86 3.17 -17.34
C ASN A 85 -10.98 4.42 -17.09
N ALA A 86 -11.29 5.53 -17.72
CA ALA A 86 -10.59 6.79 -17.53
C ALA A 86 -11.52 7.92 -17.09
N ALA A 87 -10.97 8.86 -16.33
CA ALA A 87 -11.63 10.11 -15.97
C ALA A 87 -10.75 11.29 -16.40
N ARG A 88 -11.36 12.46 -16.59
CA ARG A 88 -10.59 13.70 -16.77
C ARG A 88 -10.44 14.38 -15.41
N LEU A 89 -9.20 14.47 -14.91
CA LEU A 89 -8.89 15.12 -13.63
C LEU A 89 -7.90 16.26 -13.88
N PHE A 90 -8.25 17.48 -13.47
CA PHE A 90 -7.42 18.69 -13.68
C PHE A 90 -6.91 18.83 -15.12
N GLY A 91 -7.78 18.51 -16.09
CA GLY A 91 -7.45 18.56 -17.52
C GLY A 91 -6.68 17.34 -18.05
N ARG A 92 -6.21 16.42 -17.20
CA ARG A 92 -5.47 15.21 -17.58
C ARG A 92 -6.40 14.00 -17.72
N ARG A 93 -6.07 13.10 -18.66
CA ARG A 93 -6.71 11.78 -18.74
C ARG A 93 -6.04 10.85 -17.74
N VAL A 94 -6.81 10.33 -16.80
CA VAL A 94 -6.34 9.46 -15.71
C VAL A 94 -7.08 8.13 -15.80
N TYR A 95 -6.36 7.03 -15.90
CA TYR A 95 -6.92 5.69 -15.83
C TYR A 95 -7.19 5.32 -14.39
N VAL A 96 -8.39 4.81 -14.10
CA VAL A 96 -8.80 4.37 -12.76
C VAL A 96 -9.03 2.87 -12.81
N LEU A 97 -8.20 2.12 -12.11
CA LEU A 97 -8.17 0.66 -12.24
C LEU A 97 -8.21 -0.03 -10.85
N GLY A 98 -8.64 -1.31 -10.84
CA GLY A 98 -8.47 -2.18 -9.68
C GLY A 98 -7.09 -2.84 -9.67
N ALA A 99 -6.64 -3.27 -8.51
CA ALA A 99 -5.37 -3.94 -8.29
C ALA A 99 -5.47 -5.26 -7.48
N ASP A 100 -6.67 -5.69 -7.12
CA ASP A 100 -6.95 -6.90 -6.32
C ASP A 100 -6.63 -8.22 -7.03
N ASN A 101 -6.50 -8.21 -8.36
CA ASN A 101 -6.38 -9.44 -9.14
C ASN A 101 -5.25 -9.34 -10.19
N LYS A 102 -4.52 -10.44 -10.37
CA LYS A 102 -3.49 -10.58 -11.42
C LYS A 102 -4.00 -10.28 -12.84
N LYS A 103 -5.29 -10.41 -13.12
CA LYS A 103 -5.88 -10.00 -14.40
C LYS A 103 -5.69 -8.51 -14.73
N HIS A 104 -5.52 -7.67 -13.71
CA HIS A 104 -5.26 -6.24 -13.90
C HIS A 104 -3.84 -5.95 -14.40
N VAL A 105 -2.89 -6.90 -14.26
CA VAL A 105 -1.54 -6.80 -14.81
C VAL A 105 -1.57 -6.49 -16.31
N ALA A 106 -2.43 -7.19 -17.07
CA ALA A 106 -2.55 -7.00 -18.51
C ALA A 106 -2.98 -5.57 -18.90
N ARG A 107 -3.76 -4.88 -18.07
CA ARG A 107 -4.21 -3.51 -18.34
C ARG A 107 -3.07 -2.49 -18.25
N ILE A 108 -2.04 -2.77 -17.45
CA ILE A 108 -0.89 -1.89 -17.25
C ILE A 108 0.29 -2.28 -18.14
N GLN A 109 0.34 -3.52 -18.62
CA GLN A 109 1.49 -4.13 -19.33
C GLN A 109 1.85 -3.38 -20.60
N GLY A 110 1.33 -2.62 -21.24
CA GLY A 110 1.78 -1.87 -22.43
C GLY A 110 2.09 -0.41 -22.15
N MET A 111 1.78 0.07 -20.93
CA MET A 111 1.84 1.49 -20.64
C MET A 111 3.26 1.98 -20.35
N THR A 112 3.51 3.23 -20.67
CA THR A 112 4.60 4.03 -20.10
C THR A 112 3.94 5.02 -19.15
N ILE A 113 4.26 4.94 -17.86
CA ILE A 113 3.56 5.66 -16.81
C ILE A 113 4.43 6.80 -16.30
N GLU A 114 3.86 8.00 -16.26
CA GLU A 114 4.50 9.18 -15.70
C GLU A 114 4.15 9.35 -14.22
N TYR A 115 2.89 9.10 -13.87
CA TYR A 115 2.44 9.18 -12.49
C TYR A 115 1.44 8.07 -12.15
N ALA A 116 1.59 7.50 -10.98
CA ALA A 116 0.61 6.58 -10.43
C ALA A 116 0.32 6.91 -8.95
N TYR A 117 -0.95 6.83 -8.60
CA TYR A 117 -1.40 6.86 -7.22
C TYR A 117 -1.98 5.51 -6.81
N GLY A 118 -1.66 5.06 -5.60
CA GLY A 118 -2.14 3.80 -5.04
C GLY A 118 -2.86 3.95 -3.71
N ASP A 119 -4.14 3.57 -3.67
CA ASP A 119 -4.92 3.52 -2.42
C ASP A 119 -4.90 2.13 -1.82
N GLU A 120 -4.64 2.04 -0.51
CA GLU A 120 -4.62 0.78 0.25
C GLU A 120 -3.73 -0.31 -0.37
N VAL A 121 -2.48 0.01 -0.71
CA VAL A 121 -1.57 -0.85 -1.49
C VAL A 121 -1.35 -2.23 -0.88
N THR A 122 -1.45 -2.40 0.44
CA THR A 122 -1.37 -3.70 1.10
C THR A 122 -2.50 -4.67 0.71
N THR A 123 -3.59 -4.18 0.13
CA THR A 123 -4.70 -5.01 -0.33
C THR A 123 -4.55 -5.50 -1.77
N TRP A 124 -3.48 -5.08 -2.48
CA TRP A 124 -3.29 -5.39 -3.89
C TRP A 124 -2.69 -6.78 -4.11
N ALA A 125 -2.96 -7.32 -5.28
CA ALA A 125 -2.18 -8.45 -5.76
C ALA A 125 -0.74 -7.99 -6.09
N GLU A 126 0.26 -8.61 -5.49
CA GLU A 126 1.68 -8.25 -5.66
C GLU A 126 2.08 -8.11 -7.14
N GLY A 127 1.61 -9.01 -8.01
CA GLY A 127 1.93 -8.98 -9.44
C GLY A 127 1.54 -7.67 -10.14
N VAL A 128 0.49 -6.97 -9.67
CA VAL A 128 0.08 -5.65 -10.18
C VAL A 128 1.13 -4.60 -9.80
N PHE A 129 1.60 -4.62 -8.57
CA PHE A 129 2.64 -3.71 -8.10
C PHE A 129 3.98 -3.95 -8.81
N GLN A 130 4.37 -5.23 -8.99
CA GLN A 130 5.59 -5.58 -9.74
C GLN A 130 5.52 -5.10 -11.20
N MET A 131 4.35 -5.22 -11.86
CA MET A 131 4.14 -4.66 -13.18
C MET A 131 4.25 -3.13 -13.17
N LEU A 132 3.60 -2.45 -12.23
CA LEU A 132 3.65 -0.99 -12.08
C LEU A 132 5.09 -0.48 -11.96
N LYS A 133 5.93 -1.12 -11.13
CA LYS A 133 7.35 -0.77 -10.99
C LYS A 133 8.07 -0.74 -12.34
N SER A 134 7.79 -1.72 -13.20
CA SER A 134 8.40 -1.82 -14.53
C SER A 134 7.85 -0.81 -15.55
N ARG A 135 6.75 -0.13 -15.25
CA ARG A 135 6.05 0.80 -16.16
C ARG A 135 6.24 2.27 -15.83
N LEU A 136 6.70 2.59 -14.64
CA LEU A 136 7.14 3.95 -14.29
C LEU A 136 8.47 4.26 -15.00
N ARG A 137 8.41 4.58 -16.31
CA ARG A 137 9.57 4.68 -17.20
C ARG A 137 9.92 6.10 -17.65
N CYS A 138 9.05 7.08 -17.40
CA CYS A 138 9.38 8.47 -17.69
C CYS A 138 10.48 8.97 -16.73
N PRO A 139 11.37 9.86 -17.16
CA PRO A 139 12.49 10.35 -16.34
C PRO A 139 12.09 10.92 -14.99
N HIS A 140 10.89 11.48 -14.90
CA HIS A 140 10.33 12.08 -13.67
C HIS A 140 9.09 11.34 -13.19
N SER A 141 9.06 10.01 -13.36
CA SER A 141 7.94 9.22 -12.86
C SER A 141 7.89 9.21 -11.35
N HIS A 142 6.69 9.43 -10.80
CA HIS A 142 6.42 9.36 -9.38
C HIS A 142 5.30 8.36 -9.07
N PHE A 143 5.41 7.77 -7.90
CA PHE A 143 4.33 7.04 -7.25
C PHE A 143 4.06 7.68 -5.91
N ASP A 144 2.81 8.02 -5.64
CA ASP A 144 2.32 8.33 -4.31
C ASP A 144 1.32 7.25 -3.88
N GLY A 145 1.33 6.85 -2.61
CA GLY A 145 0.41 5.82 -2.16
C GLY A 145 0.15 5.80 -0.66
N THR A 146 -0.93 5.12 -0.31
CA THR A 146 -1.32 4.89 1.08
C THR A 146 -1.42 3.40 1.37
N CYS A 147 -1.19 3.03 2.63
CA CYS A 147 -1.56 1.73 3.14
C CYS A 147 -1.83 1.78 4.64
N ASN A 148 -2.65 0.85 5.12
CA ASN A 148 -2.65 0.45 6.52
C ASN A 148 -1.64 -0.69 6.69
N PRO A 149 -0.93 -0.75 7.83
CA PRO A 149 0.02 -1.84 8.09
C PRO A 149 -0.66 -3.21 8.13
N ASP A 150 0.08 -4.22 7.70
CA ASP A 150 -0.26 -5.64 7.80
C ASP A 150 0.84 -6.39 8.55
N ALA A 151 1.10 -7.66 8.25
CA ALA A 151 2.18 -8.44 8.84
C ALA A 151 3.57 -7.90 8.43
N PRO A 152 4.60 -8.04 9.28
CA PRO A 152 5.97 -7.61 8.97
C PRO A 152 6.53 -8.25 7.69
N GLY A 153 6.20 -9.53 7.43
CA GLY A 153 6.60 -10.24 6.21
C GLY A 153 5.77 -9.93 4.95
N HIS A 154 4.90 -8.93 4.97
CA HIS A 154 4.13 -8.56 3.79
C HIS A 154 5.02 -8.02 2.67
N TRP A 155 4.82 -8.44 1.41
CA TRP A 155 5.64 -8.06 0.26
C TRP A 155 5.82 -6.54 0.11
N PHE A 156 4.80 -5.75 0.45
CA PHE A 156 4.89 -4.29 0.38
C PHE A 156 5.78 -3.71 1.48
N LYS A 157 5.78 -4.30 2.68
CA LYS A 157 6.71 -3.92 3.75
C LYS A 157 8.15 -4.20 3.34
N THR A 158 8.42 -5.38 2.80
CA THR A 158 9.74 -5.72 2.24
C THR A 158 10.20 -4.71 1.18
N PHE A 159 9.28 -4.26 0.31
CA PHE A 159 9.60 -3.21 -0.65
C PHE A 159 9.91 -1.87 0.04
N LEU A 160 9.13 -1.47 1.05
CA LEU A 160 9.33 -0.22 1.77
C LEU A 160 10.67 -0.17 2.53
N ASP A 161 11.18 -1.32 2.95
CA ASP A 161 12.47 -1.47 3.66
C ASP A 161 13.66 -1.66 2.71
N SER A 162 13.44 -1.70 1.40
CA SER A 162 14.51 -1.87 0.41
C SER A 162 15.30 -0.58 0.15
N ASP A 163 16.43 -0.69 -0.57
CA ASP A 163 17.26 0.44 -0.99
C ASP A 163 16.68 1.28 -2.16
N ALA A 164 15.41 1.07 -2.53
CA ALA A 164 14.76 1.85 -3.57
C ALA A 164 14.62 3.32 -3.13
N ASP A 165 14.47 4.24 -4.11
CA ASP A 165 14.28 5.67 -3.82
C ASP A 165 12.88 5.93 -3.24
N ILE A 166 12.73 5.68 -1.93
CA ILE A 166 11.47 5.72 -1.19
C ILE A 166 11.50 6.77 -0.09
N PHE A 167 10.43 7.54 0.01
CA PHE A 167 10.06 8.26 1.21
C PHE A 167 8.80 7.60 1.80
N CYS A 168 8.93 7.03 2.99
CA CYS A 168 7.82 6.40 3.69
C CYS A 168 7.58 7.13 5.03
N GLN A 169 6.37 7.66 5.20
CA GLN A 169 5.97 8.31 6.44
C GLN A 169 4.95 7.47 7.18
N ALA A 170 5.25 7.10 8.43
CA ALA A 170 4.32 6.44 9.33
C ALA A 170 3.50 7.44 10.14
N SER A 171 2.22 7.12 10.36
CA SER A 171 1.30 7.96 11.14
C SER A 171 0.46 7.11 12.09
N THR A 172 0.22 7.65 13.28
CA THR A 172 -0.75 7.14 14.25
C THR A 172 -2.09 7.85 14.08
N ILE A 173 -3.14 7.38 14.77
CA ILE A 173 -4.43 8.10 14.79
C ILE A 173 -4.30 9.46 15.47
N PHE A 174 -3.37 9.60 16.41
CA PHE A 174 -3.13 10.83 17.20
C PHE A 174 -2.47 11.95 16.39
N ASP A 175 -1.90 11.63 15.23
CA ASP A 175 -1.30 12.62 14.32
C ASP A 175 -2.36 13.43 13.54
N ASN A 176 -3.64 13.08 13.68
CA ASN A 176 -4.75 13.80 13.07
C ASN A 176 -5.55 14.60 14.11
N PRO A 177 -5.24 15.89 14.30
CA PRO A 177 -5.92 16.73 15.29
C PRO A 177 -7.36 17.10 14.89
N PHE A 178 -7.81 16.73 13.69
CA PHE A 178 -9.15 17.06 13.19
C PHE A 178 -10.20 15.98 13.51
N LEU A 179 -9.79 14.84 14.07
CA LEU A 179 -10.72 13.81 14.52
C LEU A 179 -11.44 14.23 15.82
N PRO A 180 -12.73 13.94 15.96
CA PRO A 180 -13.41 14.12 17.22
C PRO A 180 -12.71 13.31 18.34
N PRO A 181 -12.38 13.92 19.49
CA PRO A 181 -11.72 13.20 20.59
C PRO A 181 -12.47 11.97 21.05
N GLU A 182 -13.80 12.06 21.12
CA GLU A 182 -14.68 10.94 21.50
C GLU A 182 -14.56 9.75 20.54
N PHE A 183 -14.46 10.02 19.22
CA PHE A 183 -14.22 8.97 18.22
C PHE A 183 -12.90 8.23 18.47
N VAL A 184 -11.82 8.97 18.72
CA VAL A 184 -10.49 8.40 18.98
C VAL A 184 -10.53 7.57 20.28
N GLU A 185 -11.14 8.09 21.34
CA GLU A 185 -11.25 7.39 22.63
C GLU A 185 -12.04 6.09 22.48
N ASN A 186 -13.19 6.13 21.80
CA ASN A 186 -14.02 4.94 21.57
C ASN A 186 -13.26 3.88 20.78
N LEU A 187 -12.62 4.27 19.68
CA LEU A 187 -11.85 3.34 18.84
C LEU A 187 -10.67 2.72 19.60
N CYS A 188 -9.99 3.49 20.45
CA CYS A 188 -8.94 2.97 21.33
C CYS A 188 -9.46 1.92 22.32
N LYS A 189 -10.67 2.14 22.89
CA LYS A 189 -11.30 1.18 23.80
C LYS A 189 -11.75 -0.10 23.07
N GLU A 190 -12.35 0.06 21.89
CA GLU A 190 -12.86 -1.07 21.09
C GLU A 190 -11.72 -2.00 20.62
N TYR A 191 -10.55 -1.46 20.31
CA TYR A 191 -9.41 -2.26 19.84
C TYR A 191 -8.42 -2.64 20.95
N ALA A 192 -8.63 -2.19 22.18
CA ALA A 192 -7.70 -2.46 23.28
C ALA A 192 -7.37 -3.95 23.43
N GLY A 193 -6.07 -4.28 23.51
CA GLY A 193 -5.60 -5.66 23.65
C GLY A 193 -5.60 -6.51 22.36
N THR A 194 -6.00 -5.95 21.23
CA THR A 194 -6.02 -6.67 19.93
C THR A 194 -4.88 -6.23 19.01
N VAL A 195 -4.58 -7.05 17.99
CA VAL A 195 -3.66 -6.68 16.91
C VAL A 195 -4.12 -5.43 16.15
N TYR A 196 -5.43 -5.20 16.10
CA TYR A 196 -6.01 -4.03 15.44
C TYR A 196 -5.66 -2.71 16.13
N TYR A 197 -5.44 -2.73 17.45
CA TYR A 197 -4.91 -1.56 18.16
C TYR A 197 -3.55 -1.14 17.59
N ASN A 198 -2.64 -2.11 17.45
CA ASN A 198 -1.31 -1.84 16.91
C ASN A 198 -1.36 -1.38 15.43
N ARG A 199 -2.19 -2.02 14.59
CA ARG A 199 -2.29 -1.69 13.17
C ARG A 199 -3.06 -0.39 12.92
N PHE A 200 -4.24 -0.25 13.52
CA PHE A 200 -5.21 0.80 13.16
C PHE A 200 -5.15 2.03 14.07
N ILE A 201 -4.58 1.92 15.27
CA ILE A 201 -4.36 3.06 16.17
C ILE A 201 -2.91 3.53 16.11
N LEU A 202 -1.95 2.61 16.28
CA LEU A 202 -0.53 2.94 16.35
C LEU A 202 0.18 2.91 14.98
N GLY A 203 -0.46 2.37 13.94
CA GLY A 203 0.13 2.31 12.60
C GLY A 203 1.33 1.38 12.49
N GLN A 204 1.37 0.31 13.28
CA GLN A 204 2.49 -0.62 13.36
C GLN A 204 2.28 -1.85 12.48
N TRP A 205 3.35 -2.31 11.84
CA TRP A 205 3.41 -3.58 11.13
C TRP A 205 3.60 -4.71 12.13
N VAL A 206 2.55 -5.48 12.37
CA VAL A 206 2.55 -6.56 13.37
C VAL A 206 1.84 -7.80 12.83
N ALA A 207 2.30 -8.98 13.28
CA ALA A 207 1.66 -10.25 12.90
C ALA A 207 0.21 -10.33 13.42
N ALA A 208 -0.64 -11.06 12.69
CA ALA A 208 -2.02 -11.31 13.10
C ALA A 208 -2.08 -12.08 14.44
N GLU A 209 -3.19 -11.94 15.16
CA GLU A 209 -3.46 -12.80 16.33
C GLU A 209 -3.66 -14.25 15.88
N GLY A 210 -3.24 -15.19 16.74
CA GLY A 210 -3.38 -16.62 16.47
C GLY A 210 -2.26 -17.23 15.63
N VAL A 211 -1.21 -16.50 15.32
CA VAL A 211 -0.01 -17.07 14.70
C VAL A 211 0.69 -17.99 15.69
N ILE A 212 0.82 -19.28 15.33
CA ILE A 212 1.42 -20.30 16.19
C ILE A 212 2.88 -19.99 16.51
N TYR A 213 3.61 -19.49 15.53
CA TYR A 213 5.04 -19.10 15.65
C TYR A 213 5.21 -17.60 15.49
N ARG A 214 4.75 -16.83 16.47
CA ARG A 214 4.81 -15.36 16.45
C ARG A 214 6.24 -14.85 16.27
N GLN A 215 7.21 -15.45 16.94
CA GLN A 215 8.61 -15.05 16.83
C GLN A 215 9.15 -15.17 15.41
N PHE A 216 8.73 -16.18 14.67
CA PHE A 216 9.08 -16.35 13.27
C PHE A 216 8.42 -15.29 12.38
N CYS A 217 7.19 -14.91 12.66
CA CYS A 217 6.49 -13.86 11.89
C CYS A 217 7.03 -12.46 12.16
N ASP A 218 7.50 -12.19 13.38
CA ASP A 218 8.03 -10.89 13.77
C ASP A 218 9.48 -10.67 13.26
N ASP A 219 10.26 -11.75 13.14
CA ASP A 219 11.66 -11.71 12.68
C ASP A 219 12.01 -13.03 11.94
N PRO A 220 11.56 -13.21 10.69
CA PRO A 220 11.79 -14.42 9.93
C PRO A 220 13.28 -14.69 9.65
N ASP A 221 14.08 -13.64 9.44
CA ASP A 221 15.50 -13.77 9.10
C ASP A 221 16.31 -14.43 10.22
N ARG A 222 15.85 -14.31 11.46
CA ARG A 222 16.46 -15.00 12.60
C ARG A 222 16.36 -16.52 12.54
N PHE A 223 15.37 -17.04 11.80
CA PHE A 223 15.03 -18.47 11.75
C PHE A 223 15.29 -19.09 10.37
N ILE A 224 15.62 -18.28 9.38
CA ILE A 224 15.97 -18.72 8.02
C ILE A 224 17.50 -18.79 7.94
N VAL A 225 18.01 -19.88 7.45
CA VAL A 225 19.44 -20.06 7.15
C VAL A 225 19.57 -20.19 5.63
N ASP A 226 20.49 -19.45 5.04
CA ASP A 226 20.74 -19.50 3.60
C ASP A 226 21.47 -20.78 3.19
N ASP A 227 22.33 -21.29 4.09
CA ASP A 227 23.12 -22.49 3.85
C ASP A 227 22.80 -23.59 4.87
N LEU A 228 22.61 -24.80 4.38
CA LEU A 228 22.49 -25.99 5.23
C LEU A 228 23.87 -26.38 5.78
N PRO A 229 23.94 -26.87 7.04
CA PRO A 229 25.18 -27.44 7.56
C PRO A 229 25.69 -28.55 6.64
N GLU A 230 26.98 -28.54 6.33
CA GLU A 230 27.58 -29.58 5.48
C GLU A 230 27.78 -30.94 6.20
N GLY A 231 27.50 -32.01 5.48
CA GLY A 231 27.94 -33.36 5.78
C GLY A 231 27.47 -33.92 7.13
N ASP A 232 28.42 -34.33 7.98
CA ASP A 232 28.17 -35.09 9.23
C ASP A 232 27.43 -34.30 10.35
N ALA A 233 27.15 -33.01 10.13
CA ALA A 233 26.36 -32.20 11.07
C ALA A 233 24.86 -32.55 10.99
N ILE A 234 24.39 -33.17 9.90
CA ILE A 234 22.99 -33.57 9.73
C ILE A 234 22.83 -35.00 10.23
N ARG A 235 22.30 -35.20 11.43
CA ARG A 235 22.06 -36.51 12.01
C ARG A 235 20.73 -37.13 11.60
N ASN A 236 19.69 -36.31 11.43
CA ASN A 236 18.35 -36.74 11.07
C ASN A 236 17.72 -35.73 10.09
N ALA A 237 16.95 -36.23 9.15
CA ALA A 237 16.14 -35.40 8.25
C ALA A 237 14.68 -35.89 8.30
N VAL A 238 13.76 -34.94 8.49
CA VAL A 238 12.32 -35.21 8.46
C VAL A 238 11.71 -34.43 7.31
N ILE A 239 10.87 -35.05 6.52
CA ILE A 239 10.10 -34.42 5.46
C ILE A 239 8.66 -34.33 5.94
N GLY A 240 8.19 -33.07 6.15
CA GLY A 240 6.77 -32.80 6.35
C GLY A 240 6.10 -32.54 5.01
N VAL A 241 4.98 -33.19 4.76
CA VAL A 241 4.17 -32.98 3.54
C VAL A 241 2.77 -32.58 3.97
N ASP A 242 2.34 -31.38 3.56
CA ASP A 242 0.95 -30.97 3.68
C ASP A 242 0.26 -31.13 2.32
N PHE A 243 -0.74 -32.03 2.29
CA PHE A 243 -1.56 -32.23 1.10
C PHE A 243 -2.70 -31.19 1.12
N GLY A 244 -2.49 -30.08 0.44
CA GLY A 244 -3.52 -29.07 0.27
C GLY A 244 -4.79 -29.62 -0.36
N GLY A 245 -5.96 -29.26 0.18
CA GLY A 245 -7.26 -29.53 -0.45
C GLY A 245 -7.44 -28.70 -1.73
N GLY A 246 -8.52 -28.93 -2.48
CA GLY A 246 -8.76 -28.39 -3.83
C GLY A 246 -8.71 -26.85 -4.00
N LYS A 247 -8.37 -26.10 -2.96
CA LYS A 247 -8.20 -24.63 -2.99
C LYS A 247 -6.87 -24.15 -2.39
N SER A 248 -6.00 -25.05 -1.89
CA SER A 248 -4.68 -24.72 -1.35
C SER A 248 -3.56 -25.38 -2.16
N ALA A 249 -2.40 -24.75 -2.21
CA ALA A 249 -1.22 -25.32 -2.84
C ALA A 249 -0.69 -26.51 -2.01
N HIS A 250 -0.03 -27.47 -2.67
CA HIS A 250 0.74 -28.50 -1.98
C HIS A 250 2.07 -27.89 -1.52
N GLU A 251 2.35 -27.95 -0.24
CA GLU A 251 3.61 -27.51 0.34
C GLU A 251 4.43 -28.70 0.84
N ILE A 252 5.70 -28.74 0.45
CA ILE A 252 6.67 -29.73 0.93
C ILE A 252 7.74 -28.96 1.69
N GLY A 253 7.79 -29.17 3.01
CA GLY A 253 8.83 -28.62 3.87
C GLY A 253 9.82 -29.70 4.29
N ARG A 254 11.13 -29.38 4.31
CA ARG A 254 12.17 -30.20 4.95
C ARG A 254 12.54 -29.57 6.28
N ALA A 255 12.45 -30.32 7.36
CA ALA A 255 13.03 -29.94 8.64
C ALA A 255 14.22 -30.87 8.94
N HIS A 256 15.35 -30.29 9.34
CA HIS A 256 16.50 -30.98 9.86
C HIS A 256 16.48 -30.89 11.39
N VAL A 257 16.56 -32.00 12.07
CA VAL A 257 16.64 -32.09 13.53
C VAL A 257 17.98 -32.69 13.93
#